data_1a0e8bb60b2b339a564f051a69c86330
#
_entry.id   1a0e8bb60b2b339a564f051a69c86330
#
_cell.length_a   1.000
_cell.length_b   1.000
_cell.length_c   1.000
_cell.angle_alpha   90.00
_cell.angle_beta   90.00
_cell.angle_gamma   90.00
#
_symmetry.space_group_name_H-M   'P 1'
#
loop_
_entity.id
_entity.type
_entity.pdbx_description
1 polymer ?
#
loop_
_entity_poly.entity_id
_entity_poly.type
_entity_poly.pdbx_seq_one_letter_code
_entity_poly.pdbx_strand_id
1 'polypeptide(L)'
;MVKEFKPSVIEALQYYVYCLVDPRDNRIFYIGKGKGNRVFQHAKDSLNENDHTLKLDIIRSIQREGKQVNLYILRHNLTEKTALILESTLIDLLTYEKFNKANLLANIVAGHHQWDEGIKDVDEINSIYNCEQLEVNPREALLLVSLNKSFNQAKANGVYRRINIYEATRKYWPIRKSAPNEIRYVLGIYNGVVRSVIEVKSWQWTTVAEDGTIFKSDRCIFEGDLLENSPYLNKDVSKYPFGSGGAVRYVKG
;
A
#
# COMPACT_ATOMS: atom_id res chain seq x y z
N MET A 1 32.21 -14.44 11.57
CA MET A 1 31.20 -13.37 11.39
C MET A 1 30.52 -13.08 12.72
N VAL A 2 30.17 -11.82 13.04
CA VAL A 2 29.46 -11.46 14.25
C VAL A 2 28.06 -12.08 14.23
N LYS A 3 27.63 -12.71 15.33
CA LYS A 3 26.33 -13.39 15.45
C LYS A 3 25.32 -12.63 16.33
N GLU A 4 25.82 -11.65 17.10
CA GLU A 4 25.04 -10.77 17.96
C GLU A 4 25.83 -9.53 18.31
N PHE A 5 25.14 -8.43 18.62
CA PHE A 5 25.74 -7.22 19.14
C PHE A 5 25.84 -7.28 20.66
N LYS A 6 26.93 -6.74 21.20
CA LYS A 6 27.10 -6.53 22.63
C LYS A 6 26.22 -5.36 23.12
N PRO A 7 25.89 -5.26 24.41
CA PRO A 7 25.03 -4.20 24.96
C PRO A 7 25.45 -2.78 24.56
N SER A 8 26.75 -2.46 24.57
CA SER A 8 27.27 -1.15 24.19
C SER A 8 27.02 -0.82 22.71
N VAL A 9 27.07 -1.82 21.84
CA VAL A 9 26.74 -1.65 20.41
C VAL A 9 25.24 -1.44 20.23
N ILE A 10 24.41 -2.19 20.95
CA ILE A 10 22.95 -2.05 20.92
C ILE A 10 22.54 -0.64 21.38
N GLU A 11 23.16 -0.13 22.44
CA GLU A 11 22.93 1.22 22.95
C GLU A 11 23.27 2.28 21.90
N ALA A 12 24.41 2.16 21.23
CA ALA A 12 24.85 3.10 20.21
C ALA A 12 23.99 3.04 18.92
N LEU A 13 23.51 1.85 18.56
CA LEU A 13 22.71 1.67 17.35
C LEU A 13 21.29 2.24 17.48
N GLN A 14 20.66 2.20 18.65
CA GLN A 14 19.25 2.56 18.84
C GLN A 14 18.36 1.81 17.82
N TYR A 15 17.44 2.50 17.11
CA TYR A 15 16.83 1.96 15.91
C TYR A 15 17.75 2.14 14.70
N TYR A 16 17.67 1.21 13.78
CA TYR A 16 18.47 1.22 12.56
C TYR A 16 17.69 0.65 11.36
N VAL A 17 18.13 1.00 10.17
CA VAL A 17 17.70 0.37 8.91
C VAL A 17 18.86 -0.46 8.38
N TYR A 18 18.55 -1.66 7.90
CA TYR A 18 19.53 -2.62 7.43
C TYR A 18 19.07 -3.26 6.12
N CYS A 19 20.01 -3.85 5.39
CA CYS A 19 19.68 -4.69 4.24
C CYS A 19 20.37 -6.06 4.32
N LEU A 20 19.75 -7.02 3.63
CA LEU A 20 20.29 -8.33 3.36
C LEU A 20 20.75 -8.38 1.90
N VAL A 21 21.98 -8.80 1.70
CA VAL A 21 22.64 -8.84 0.40
C VAL A 21 23.03 -10.29 0.08
N ASP A 22 22.69 -10.73 -1.11
CA ASP A 22 23.09 -12.04 -1.61
C ASP A 22 24.59 -12.01 -1.95
N PRO A 23 25.43 -12.87 -1.33
CA PRO A 23 26.87 -12.89 -1.59
C PRO A 23 27.24 -13.45 -2.97
N ARG A 24 26.29 -13.99 -3.71
CA ARG A 24 26.51 -14.61 -5.04
C ARG A 24 26.60 -13.56 -6.14
N ASP A 25 25.82 -12.49 -6.01
CA ASP A 25 25.68 -11.45 -7.03
C ASP A 25 25.70 -10.01 -6.47
N ASN A 26 25.86 -9.88 -5.15
CA ASN A 26 25.85 -8.61 -4.41
C ASN A 26 24.55 -7.80 -4.53
N ARG A 27 23.42 -8.46 -4.80
CA ARG A 27 22.12 -7.80 -4.85
C ARG A 27 21.48 -7.70 -3.48
N ILE A 28 20.88 -6.54 -3.20
CA ILE A 28 20.00 -6.35 -2.05
C ILE A 28 18.69 -7.11 -2.36
N PHE A 29 18.31 -8.04 -1.49
CA PHE A 29 17.03 -8.75 -1.63
C PHE A 29 16.05 -8.47 -0.51
N TYR A 30 16.47 -7.75 0.53
CA TYR A 30 15.58 -7.37 1.64
C TYR A 30 16.08 -6.09 2.31
N ILE A 31 15.12 -5.21 2.66
CA ILE A 31 15.31 -4.03 3.52
C ILE A 31 14.47 -4.22 4.78
N GLY A 32 14.99 -3.79 5.93
CA GLY A 32 14.23 -3.86 7.17
C GLY A 32 14.69 -2.86 8.22
N LYS A 33 13.76 -2.45 9.09
CA LYS A 33 14.11 -1.74 10.31
C LYS A 33 14.40 -2.72 11.46
N GLY A 34 15.29 -2.32 12.36
CA GLY A 34 15.68 -3.12 13.50
C GLY A 34 15.98 -2.31 14.76
N LYS A 35 15.98 -3.04 15.88
CA LYS A 35 16.51 -2.62 17.17
C LYS A 35 17.20 -3.80 17.81
N GLY A 36 18.27 -3.57 18.59
CA GLY A 36 19.04 -4.66 19.21
C GLY A 36 19.59 -5.64 18.18
N ASN A 37 19.37 -6.92 18.35
CA ASN A 37 19.88 -8.00 17.51
C ASN A 37 18.95 -8.42 16.35
N ARG A 38 17.97 -7.58 15.97
CA ARG A 38 16.97 -7.90 14.96
C ARG A 38 17.57 -8.32 13.60
N VAL A 39 18.67 -7.70 13.18
CA VAL A 39 19.34 -8.01 11.90
C VAL A 39 19.79 -9.47 11.80
N PHE A 40 20.12 -10.12 12.92
CA PHE A 40 20.55 -11.52 12.96
C PHE A 40 19.38 -12.51 13.06
N GLN A 41 18.16 -12.06 13.34
CA GLN A 41 17.00 -12.93 13.56
C GLN A 41 16.64 -13.72 12.30
N HIS A 42 16.80 -13.13 11.12
CA HIS A 42 16.46 -13.79 9.86
C HIS A 42 17.24 -15.08 9.60
N ALA A 43 18.52 -15.12 10.01
CA ALA A 43 19.31 -16.33 9.92
C ALA A 43 18.82 -17.45 10.86
N LYS A 44 18.21 -17.06 12.00
CA LYS A 44 17.58 -18.01 12.93
C LYS A 44 16.21 -18.45 12.43
N ASP A 45 15.41 -17.51 11.92
CA ASP A 45 14.08 -17.81 11.36
C ASP A 45 14.16 -18.76 10.16
N SER A 46 15.26 -18.70 9.39
CA SER A 46 15.47 -19.59 8.23
C SER A 46 15.66 -21.06 8.60
N LEU A 47 15.96 -21.37 9.86
CA LEU A 47 16.07 -22.74 10.37
C LEU A 47 14.70 -23.41 10.59
N ASN A 48 13.62 -22.63 10.66
CA ASN A 48 12.26 -23.17 10.76
C ASN A 48 11.73 -23.50 9.37
N GLU A 49 11.74 -24.79 8.99
CA GLU A 49 11.32 -25.26 7.66
C GLU A 49 9.83 -25.05 7.35
N ASN A 50 8.99 -24.82 8.36
CA ASN A 50 7.55 -24.58 8.18
C ASN A 50 7.22 -23.15 7.74
N ASP A 51 8.17 -22.23 7.76
CA ASP A 51 7.98 -20.83 7.41
C ASP A 51 8.46 -20.57 5.97
N HIS A 52 7.52 -20.37 5.05
CA HIS A 52 7.78 -20.12 3.63
C HIS A 52 7.52 -18.66 3.26
N THR A 53 8.59 -17.88 3.20
CA THR A 53 8.57 -16.55 2.61
C THR A 53 9.71 -16.42 1.61
N LEU A 54 9.53 -15.62 0.56
CA LEU A 54 10.57 -15.42 -0.46
C LEU A 54 11.94 -15.07 0.17
N LYS A 55 11.93 -14.24 1.22
CA LYS A 55 13.14 -13.90 1.98
C LYS A 55 13.83 -15.13 2.58
N LEU A 56 13.08 -15.99 3.26
CA LEU A 56 13.64 -17.18 3.91
C LEU A 56 14.12 -18.20 2.87
N ASP A 57 13.43 -18.32 1.76
CA ASP A 57 13.81 -19.21 0.67
C ASP A 57 15.13 -18.77 0.01
N ILE A 58 15.34 -17.46 -0.17
CA ILE A 58 16.62 -16.90 -0.63
C ILE A 58 17.74 -17.23 0.39
N ILE A 59 17.50 -16.98 1.69
CA ILE A 59 18.50 -17.26 2.74
C ILE A 59 18.89 -18.75 2.75
N ARG A 60 17.91 -19.65 2.69
CA ARG A 60 18.15 -21.09 2.62
C ARG A 60 18.94 -21.50 1.36
N SER A 61 18.63 -20.88 0.23
CA SER A 61 19.36 -21.13 -1.02
C SER A 61 20.85 -20.75 -0.87
N ILE A 62 21.14 -19.58 -0.29
CA ILE A 62 22.52 -19.14 -0.02
C ILE A 62 23.24 -20.10 0.94
N GLN A 63 22.55 -20.56 1.99
CA GLN A 63 23.11 -21.49 2.97
C GLN A 63 23.41 -22.87 2.38
N ARG A 64 22.55 -23.39 1.47
CA ARG A 64 22.79 -24.65 0.76
C ARG A 64 24.06 -24.64 -0.08
N GLU A 65 24.49 -23.46 -0.56
CA GLU A 65 25.77 -23.27 -1.26
C GLU A 65 26.96 -23.06 -0.31
N GLY A 66 26.78 -23.23 1.00
CA GLY A 66 27.83 -23.04 2.00
C GLY A 66 28.19 -21.57 2.25
N LYS A 67 27.40 -20.64 1.73
CA LYS A 67 27.61 -19.18 1.88
C LYS A 67 26.77 -18.62 3.01
N GLN A 68 27.06 -17.38 3.41
CA GLN A 68 26.29 -16.64 4.41
C GLN A 68 25.83 -15.32 3.82
N VAL A 69 24.61 -14.89 4.18
CA VAL A 69 24.06 -13.60 3.79
C VAL A 69 24.93 -12.46 4.31
N ASN A 70 25.23 -11.50 3.48
CA ASN A 70 25.92 -10.27 3.89
C ASN A 70 24.90 -9.32 4.53
N LEU A 71 25.21 -8.84 5.74
CA LEU A 71 24.37 -7.98 6.55
C LEU A 71 24.99 -6.57 6.60
N TYR A 72 24.22 -5.55 6.22
CA TYR A 72 24.68 -4.16 6.28
C TYR A 72 23.70 -3.31 7.09
N ILE A 73 24.23 -2.47 7.97
CA ILE A 73 23.48 -1.39 8.61
C ILE A 73 23.59 -0.15 7.71
N LEU A 74 22.48 0.27 7.13
CA LEU A 74 22.41 1.41 6.21
C LEU A 74 22.41 2.74 6.95
N ARG A 75 21.68 2.80 8.07
CA ARG A 75 21.65 3.95 8.97
C ARG A 75 21.33 3.49 10.37
N HIS A 76 21.92 4.12 11.39
CA HIS A 76 21.71 3.82 12.80
C HIS A 76 21.51 5.10 13.63
N ASN A 77 21.32 4.94 14.95
CA ASN A 77 21.05 6.02 15.89
C ASN A 77 19.78 6.80 15.49
N LEU A 78 18.72 6.07 15.18
CA LEU A 78 17.45 6.60 14.72
C LEU A 78 16.37 6.51 15.80
N THR A 79 15.36 7.38 15.69
CA THR A 79 14.07 7.13 16.34
C THR A 79 13.31 6.04 15.58
N GLU A 80 12.34 5.40 16.21
CA GLU A 80 11.51 4.40 15.51
C GLU A 80 10.81 4.98 14.30
N LYS A 81 10.23 6.17 14.44
CA LYS A 81 9.53 6.88 13.36
C LYS A 81 10.47 7.15 12.17
N THR A 82 11.67 7.64 12.44
CA THR A 82 12.65 7.92 11.38
C THR A 82 13.11 6.64 10.68
N ALA A 83 13.32 5.56 11.44
CA ALA A 83 13.70 4.27 10.88
C ALA A 83 12.60 3.71 9.96
N LEU A 84 11.32 3.88 10.33
CA LEU A 84 10.19 3.47 9.52
C LEU A 84 10.10 4.25 8.19
N ILE A 85 10.30 5.57 8.23
CA ILE A 85 10.31 6.41 7.02
C ILE A 85 11.46 6.01 6.09
N LEU A 86 12.66 5.80 6.63
CA LEU A 86 13.81 5.40 5.82
C LEU A 86 13.64 4.01 5.22
N GLU A 87 13.12 3.05 5.99
CA GLU A 87 12.81 1.70 5.51
C GLU A 87 11.84 1.77 4.32
N SER A 88 10.71 2.48 4.49
CA SER A 88 9.71 2.60 3.41
C SER A 88 10.25 3.30 2.19
N THR A 89 11.01 4.38 2.35
CA THR A 89 11.63 5.09 1.22
C THR A 89 12.56 4.20 0.42
N LEU A 90 13.38 3.38 1.10
CA LEU A 90 14.31 2.47 0.43
C LEU A 90 13.57 1.31 -0.26
N ILE A 91 12.52 0.78 0.37
CA ILE A 91 11.68 -0.25 -0.26
C ILE A 91 11.03 0.32 -1.52
N ASP A 92 10.41 1.49 -1.43
CA ASP A 92 9.76 2.13 -2.56
C ASP A 92 10.74 2.39 -3.71
N LEU A 93 11.94 2.93 -3.42
CA LEU A 93 12.97 3.19 -4.43
C LEU A 93 13.40 1.92 -5.17
N LEU A 94 13.60 0.82 -4.43
CA LEU A 94 14.09 -0.44 -5.00
C LEU A 94 12.98 -1.27 -5.66
N THR A 95 11.70 -0.99 -5.37
CA THR A 95 10.56 -1.70 -5.96
C THR A 95 9.80 -0.89 -7.00
N TYR A 96 10.16 0.38 -7.21
CA TYR A 96 9.46 1.25 -8.14
C TYR A 96 9.71 0.81 -9.59
N GLU A 97 8.67 0.37 -10.28
CA GLU A 97 8.76 -0.28 -11.59
C GLU A 97 9.46 0.56 -12.67
N LYS A 98 9.27 1.90 -12.64
CA LYS A 98 9.93 2.79 -13.60
C LYS A 98 11.46 2.81 -13.44
N PHE A 99 11.98 2.57 -12.24
CA PHE A 99 13.42 2.58 -11.94
C PHE A 99 14.02 1.18 -11.90
N ASN A 100 13.24 0.20 -11.46
CA ASN A 100 13.70 -1.16 -11.26
C ASN A 100 12.67 -2.18 -11.75
N LYS A 101 12.71 -2.49 -13.03
CA LYS A 101 11.79 -3.45 -13.67
C LYS A 101 11.91 -4.88 -13.15
N ALA A 102 13.02 -5.23 -12.51
CA ALA A 102 13.26 -6.58 -12.06
C ALA A 102 12.65 -6.91 -10.68
N ASN A 103 12.21 -5.90 -9.91
CA ASN A 103 11.66 -6.01 -8.54
C ASN A 103 12.28 -7.14 -7.72
N LEU A 104 13.51 -6.96 -7.25
CA LEU A 104 14.30 -8.04 -6.65
C LEU A 104 14.17 -8.13 -5.13
N LEU A 105 13.36 -7.27 -4.51
CA LEU A 105 13.16 -7.31 -3.06
C LEU A 105 12.16 -8.39 -2.66
N ALA A 106 12.51 -9.12 -1.61
CA ALA A 106 11.63 -10.06 -0.93
C ALA A 106 10.74 -9.42 0.15
N ASN A 107 10.60 -8.09 0.12
CA ASN A 107 9.67 -7.37 0.97
C ASN A 107 8.24 -7.64 0.48
N ILE A 108 7.43 -8.27 1.33
CA ILE A 108 6.04 -8.64 1.00
C ILE A 108 5.10 -7.43 1.01
N VAL A 109 5.46 -6.41 1.78
CA VAL A 109 4.64 -5.21 2.00
C VAL A 109 5.33 -4.03 1.36
N ALA A 110 4.59 -3.27 0.57
CA ALA A 110 5.01 -1.96 0.07
C ALA A 110 5.41 -1.02 1.22
N GLY A 111 6.22 -0.03 0.96
CA GLY A 111 6.65 0.94 1.95
C GLY A 111 5.47 1.56 2.71
N HIS A 112 5.68 1.88 3.98
CA HIS A 112 4.66 2.51 4.81
C HIS A 112 4.29 3.89 4.24
N HIS A 113 2.98 4.17 4.07
CA HIS A 113 2.48 5.38 3.40
C HIS A 113 2.87 5.55 1.92
N GLN A 114 3.16 4.47 1.22
CA GLN A 114 3.54 4.52 -0.21
C GLN A 114 2.55 5.30 -1.08
N TRP A 115 1.26 5.27 -0.75
CA TRP A 115 0.20 5.94 -1.51
C TRP A 115 0.22 7.47 -1.41
N ASP A 116 0.39 7.98 -0.21
CA ASP A 116 0.32 9.42 0.10
C ASP A 116 1.70 10.07 0.07
N GLU A 117 2.72 9.40 0.59
CA GLU A 117 4.07 9.93 0.78
C GLU A 117 5.14 9.22 -0.06
N GLY A 118 4.78 8.14 -0.80
CA GLY A 118 5.71 7.38 -1.64
C GLY A 118 6.15 8.11 -2.91
N ILE A 119 6.91 7.41 -3.74
CA ILE A 119 7.48 7.98 -4.97
C ILE A 119 6.40 8.42 -5.92
N LYS A 120 6.46 9.68 -6.35
CA LYS A 120 5.64 10.31 -7.37
C LYS A 120 6.49 11.18 -8.27
N ASP A 121 6.12 11.33 -9.52
CA ASP A 121 6.76 12.33 -10.36
C ASP A 121 6.30 13.75 -10.01
N VAL A 122 7.00 14.75 -10.54
CA VAL A 122 6.74 16.14 -10.19
C VAL A 122 5.37 16.62 -10.64
N ASP A 123 4.89 16.15 -11.78
CA ASP A 123 3.58 16.52 -12.33
C ASP A 123 2.46 15.88 -11.50
N GLU A 124 2.65 14.66 -11.03
CA GLU A 124 1.73 13.99 -10.12
C GLU A 124 1.64 14.73 -8.78
N ILE A 125 2.77 15.12 -8.19
CA ILE A 125 2.79 15.94 -6.96
C ILE A 125 2.07 17.27 -7.17
N ASN A 126 2.34 17.96 -8.30
CA ASN A 126 1.66 19.22 -8.63
C ASN A 126 0.15 19.02 -8.77
N SER A 127 -0.29 17.98 -9.47
CA SER A 127 -1.71 17.65 -9.61
C SER A 127 -2.39 17.34 -8.28
N ILE A 128 -1.67 16.69 -7.35
CA ILE A 128 -2.18 16.32 -6.03
C ILE A 128 -2.45 17.55 -5.16
N TYR A 129 -1.52 18.51 -5.17
CA TYR A 129 -1.56 19.64 -4.25
C TYR A 129 -2.12 20.92 -4.88
N ASN A 130 -2.25 20.96 -6.20
CA ASN A 130 -2.82 22.10 -6.94
C ASN A 130 -4.07 21.68 -7.71
N CYS A 131 -4.94 20.88 -7.11
CA CYS A 131 -6.13 20.38 -7.77
C CYS A 131 -7.26 21.42 -7.76
N GLU A 132 -7.91 21.58 -8.91
CA GLU A 132 -9.13 22.36 -9.06
C GLU A 132 -10.33 21.68 -8.38
N GLN A 133 -11.37 22.45 -8.06
CA GLN A 133 -12.62 21.93 -7.52
C GLN A 133 -13.30 20.98 -8.51
N LEU A 134 -13.90 19.91 -7.95
CA LEU A 134 -14.75 19.01 -8.75
C LEU A 134 -16.01 19.79 -9.18
N GLU A 135 -16.19 19.90 -10.48
CA GLU A 135 -17.44 20.36 -11.08
C GLU A 135 -18.13 19.18 -11.74
N VAL A 136 -19.38 18.94 -11.35
CA VAL A 136 -20.17 17.82 -11.89
C VAL A 136 -20.94 18.32 -13.09
N ASN A 137 -20.85 17.57 -14.20
CA ASN A 137 -21.66 17.85 -15.38
C ASN A 137 -23.16 17.84 -15.00
N PRO A 138 -23.95 18.89 -15.35
CA PRO A 138 -25.38 18.97 -15.00
C PRO A 138 -26.23 17.78 -15.44
N ARG A 139 -25.76 17.00 -16.41
CA ARG A 139 -26.47 15.82 -16.94
C ARG A 139 -26.01 14.52 -16.31
N GLU A 140 -25.10 14.56 -15.37
CA GLU A 140 -24.50 13.38 -14.74
C GLU A 140 -24.79 13.32 -13.24
N ALA A 141 -24.86 12.10 -12.76
CA ALA A 141 -24.85 11.78 -11.34
C ALA A 141 -23.62 10.94 -11.03
N LEU A 142 -22.89 11.32 -10.04
CA LEU A 142 -21.65 10.68 -9.60
C LEU A 142 -21.83 10.02 -8.25
N LEU A 143 -21.11 8.92 -8.03
CA LEU A 143 -20.98 8.30 -6.73
C LEU A 143 -19.54 8.45 -6.25
N LEU A 144 -19.35 9.14 -5.14
CA LEU A 144 -18.07 9.27 -4.48
C LEU A 144 -17.96 8.20 -3.38
N VAL A 145 -16.84 7.50 -3.32
CA VAL A 145 -16.53 6.49 -2.29
C VAL A 145 -15.25 6.89 -1.56
N SER A 146 -15.29 6.89 -0.22
CA SER A 146 -14.16 7.31 0.60
C SER A 146 -13.14 6.19 0.77
N LEU A 147 -11.95 6.37 0.22
CA LEU A 147 -10.86 5.40 0.29
C LEU A 147 -10.03 5.52 1.59
N ASN A 148 -10.22 6.55 2.40
CA ASN A 148 -9.39 6.86 3.57
C ASN A 148 -9.24 5.70 4.57
N LYS A 149 -10.27 4.83 4.70
CA LYS A 149 -10.20 3.63 5.54
C LYS A 149 -9.66 2.40 4.79
N SER A 150 -9.74 2.41 3.48
CA SER A 150 -9.35 1.28 2.62
C SER A 150 -7.85 1.25 2.35
N PHE A 151 -7.21 2.41 2.35
CA PHE A 151 -5.77 2.57 2.10
C PHE A 151 -4.93 2.63 3.36
N ASN A 152 -5.49 2.75 4.54
CA ASN A 152 -4.71 2.79 5.77
C ASN A 152 -4.19 1.39 6.11
N GLN A 153 -3.05 1.04 5.55
CA GLN A 153 -2.36 -0.25 5.76
C GLN A 153 -2.03 -0.53 7.23
N ALA A 154 -1.85 0.51 8.04
CA ALA A 154 -1.58 0.35 9.48
C ALA A 154 -2.78 -0.24 10.26
N LYS A 155 -4.00 -0.16 9.70
CA LYS A 155 -5.21 -0.76 10.28
C LYS A 155 -5.64 -2.05 9.57
N ALA A 156 -4.92 -2.49 8.56
CA ALA A 156 -5.19 -3.73 7.85
C ALA A 156 -4.68 -4.93 8.66
N ASN A 157 -5.23 -5.15 9.84
CA ASN A 157 -5.24 -6.47 10.44
C ASN A 157 -6.19 -7.36 9.64
N GLY A 158 -5.74 -7.72 8.45
CA GLY A 158 -6.03 -9.00 7.86
C GLY A 158 -7.35 -9.24 7.15
N VAL A 159 -8.33 -8.33 7.13
CA VAL A 159 -9.66 -8.74 6.66
C VAL A 159 -9.80 -8.68 5.15
N TYR A 160 -9.25 -7.76 4.43
CA TYR A 160 -9.01 -7.85 2.98
C TYR A 160 -7.95 -6.86 2.54
N ARG A 161 -6.93 -7.37 1.90
CA ARG A 161 -5.87 -6.56 1.28
C ARG A 161 -6.36 -6.14 -0.09
N ARG A 162 -6.62 -4.85 -0.26
CA ARG A 162 -6.91 -4.29 -1.57
C ARG A 162 -5.58 -3.99 -2.24
N ILE A 163 -5.29 -4.72 -3.30
CA ILE A 163 -3.98 -4.75 -3.94
C ILE A 163 -3.67 -3.43 -4.67
N ASN A 164 -4.70 -2.73 -5.17
CA ASN A 164 -4.55 -1.51 -5.97
C ASN A 164 -5.78 -0.59 -5.82
N ILE A 165 -5.72 0.58 -6.45
CA ILE A 165 -6.77 1.60 -6.38
C ILE A 165 -8.09 1.14 -7.01
N TYR A 166 -8.05 0.34 -8.06
CA TYR A 166 -9.24 -0.21 -8.70
C TYR A 166 -9.99 -1.11 -7.71
N GLU A 167 -9.31 -2.07 -7.09
CA GLU A 167 -9.89 -2.96 -6.09
C GLU A 167 -10.37 -2.22 -4.83
N ALA A 168 -9.68 -1.16 -4.43
CA ALA A 168 -10.09 -0.31 -3.32
C ALA A 168 -11.36 0.49 -3.65
N THR A 169 -11.51 0.95 -4.88
CA THR A 169 -12.64 1.75 -5.32
C THR A 169 -13.89 0.90 -5.55
N ARG A 170 -13.75 -0.33 -6.07
CA ARG A 170 -14.90 -1.13 -6.51
C ARG A 170 -15.57 -2.02 -5.45
N LYS A 171 -14.99 -2.20 -4.25
CA LYS A 171 -15.46 -3.15 -3.20
C LYS A 171 -15.51 -2.46 -1.85
N TYR A 172 -16.29 -2.85 -1.07
CA TYR A 172 -17.56 -3.37 -0.64
C TYR A 172 -18.35 -2.18 -0.04
N TRP A 173 -19.10 -1.49 -0.84
CA TRP A 173 -19.70 -0.21 -0.44
C TRP A 173 -21.18 -0.37 -0.05
N PRO A 174 -21.69 0.42 0.93
CA PRO A 174 -23.10 0.47 1.26
C PRO A 174 -23.86 1.34 0.23
N ILE A 175 -24.01 0.82 -0.98
CA ILE A 175 -24.63 1.51 -2.11
C ILE A 175 -26.09 1.10 -2.22
N ARG A 176 -26.98 2.07 -2.48
CA ARG A 176 -28.41 1.79 -2.70
C ARG A 176 -28.65 0.99 -3.98
N LYS A 177 -29.65 0.09 -3.98
CA LYS A 177 -29.93 -0.80 -5.12
C LYS A 177 -30.45 -0.06 -6.36
N SER A 178 -30.88 1.20 -6.22
CA SER A 178 -31.29 2.05 -7.35
C SER A 178 -30.12 2.77 -8.05
N ALA A 179 -28.90 2.71 -7.50
CA ALA A 179 -27.74 3.39 -8.07
C ALA A 179 -27.46 3.06 -9.55
N PRO A 180 -27.61 1.81 -10.03
CA PRO A 180 -27.40 1.47 -11.42
C PRO A 180 -28.24 2.27 -12.42
N ASN A 181 -29.38 2.78 -12.00
CA ASN A 181 -30.29 3.54 -12.88
C ASN A 181 -29.84 5.00 -13.09
N GLU A 182 -28.91 5.49 -12.26
CA GLU A 182 -28.55 6.91 -12.21
C GLU A 182 -27.03 7.13 -12.36
N ILE A 183 -26.22 6.20 -11.84
CA ILE A 183 -24.78 6.38 -11.69
C ILE A 183 -24.03 5.66 -12.80
N ARG A 184 -23.31 6.44 -13.59
CA ARG A 184 -22.38 5.94 -14.60
C ARG A 184 -20.94 5.87 -14.08
N TYR A 185 -20.53 6.88 -13.29
CA TYR A 185 -19.16 6.98 -12.79
C TYR A 185 -19.11 6.88 -11.29
N VAL A 186 -18.16 6.08 -10.79
CA VAL A 186 -17.79 6.02 -9.38
C VAL A 186 -16.39 6.58 -9.19
N LEU A 187 -16.28 7.54 -8.28
CA LEU A 187 -15.06 8.26 -7.97
C LEU A 187 -14.51 7.80 -6.62
N GLY A 188 -13.28 7.27 -6.62
CA GLY A 188 -12.54 6.93 -5.40
C GLY A 188 -11.84 8.17 -4.83
N ILE A 189 -12.23 8.56 -3.60
CA ILE A 189 -11.74 9.78 -2.95
C ILE A 189 -10.76 9.43 -1.85
N TYR A 190 -9.56 10.00 -1.92
CA TYR A 190 -8.56 9.91 -0.86
C TYR A 190 -8.07 11.31 -0.49
N ASN A 191 -8.11 11.64 0.81
CA ASN A 191 -7.75 12.95 1.36
C ASN A 191 -8.39 14.14 0.62
N GLY A 192 -9.68 14.00 0.29
CA GLY A 192 -10.45 15.09 -0.34
C GLY A 192 -10.23 15.23 -1.85
N VAL A 193 -9.46 14.34 -2.48
CA VAL A 193 -9.14 14.41 -3.92
C VAL A 193 -9.57 13.14 -4.64
N VAL A 194 -10.07 13.30 -5.87
CA VAL A 194 -10.42 12.16 -6.76
C VAL A 194 -9.14 11.46 -7.21
N ARG A 195 -8.96 10.21 -6.81
CA ARG A 195 -7.79 9.39 -7.15
C ARG A 195 -8.06 8.29 -8.16
N SER A 196 -9.33 7.97 -8.36
CA SER A 196 -9.74 7.01 -9.38
C SER A 196 -11.12 7.36 -9.88
N VAL A 197 -11.36 7.08 -11.15
CA VAL A 197 -12.66 7.19 -11.79
C VAL A 197 -12.93 5.88 -12.49
N ILE A 198 -14.04 5.21 -12.13
CA ILE A 198 -14.46 3.97 -12.78
C ILE A 198 -15.77 4.22 -13.52
N GLU A 199 -15.79 3.97 -14.82
CA GLU A 199 -17.01 3.85 -15.60
C GLU A 199 -17.59 2.47 -15.37
N VAL A 200 -18.73 2.41 -14.66
CA VAL A 200 -19.28 1.14 -14.18
C VAL A 200 -20.05 0.43 -15.29
N LYS A 201 -19.76 -0.86 -15.47
CA LYS A 201 -20.42 -1.76 -16.42
C LYS A 201 -21.39 -2.72 -15.75
N SER A 202 -21.06 -3.17 -14.53
CA SER A 202 -21.90 -4.11 -13.81
C SER A 202 -21.90 -3.83 -12.31
N TRP A 203 -22.99 -4.20 -11.64
CA TRP A 203 -23.21 -4.03 -10.21
C TRP A 203 -23.64 -5.36 -9.59
N GLN A 204 -23.04 -5.72 -8.47
CA GLN A 204 -23.35 -6.93 -7.73
C GLN A 204 -23.44 -6.62 -6.23
N TRP A 205 -24.38 -7.25 -5.53
CA TRP A 205 -24.53 -7.14 -4.07
C TRP A 205 -24.19 -8.46 -3.40
N THR A 206 -23.51 -8.37 -2.27
CA THR A 206 -23.10 -9.52 -1.46
C THR A 206 -23.17 -9.20 0.02
N THR A 207 -23.40 -10.22 0.83
CA THR A 207 -23.26 -10.16 2.29
C THR A 207 -21.97 -10.79 2.78
N VAL A 208 -21.15 -11.34 1.88
CA VAL A 208 -19.91 -12.03 2.21
C VAL A 208 -18.77 -11.48 1.34
N ALA A 209 -17.64 -11.13 1.94
CA ALA A 209 -16.43 -10.74 1.22
C ALA A 209 -15.64 -11.96 0.74
N GLU A 210 -14.70 -11.75 -0.18
CA GLU A 210 -13.84 -12.80 -0.74
C GLU A 210 -13.00 -13.53 0.32
N ASP A 211 -12.70 -12.88 1.44
CA ASP A 211 -11.95 -13.46 2.57
C ASP A 211 -12.87 -14.15 3.61
N GLY A 212 -14.17 -14.30 3.30
CA GLY A 212 -15.15 -14.91 4.19
C GLY A 212 -15.77 -13.96 5.22
N THR A 213 -15.41 -12.68 5.24
CA THR A 213 -16.01 -11.70 6.16
C THR A 213 -17.49 -11.52 5.86
N ILE A 214 -18.36 -11.69 6.87
CA ILE A 214 -19.82 -11.52 6.76
C ILE A 214 -20.19 -10.08 7.13
N PHE A 215 -20.90 -9.40 6.24
CA PHE A 215 -21.42 -8.06 6.47
C PHE A 215 -22.81 -8.09 7.12
N LYS A 216 -23.10 -7.13 7.99
CA LYS A 216 -24.43 -6.97 8.62
C LYS A 216 -25.51 -6.54 7.63
N SER A 217 -25.15 -6.03 6.46
CA SER A 217 -26.04 -5.59 5.39
C SER A 217 -25.37 -5.76 4.05
N ASP A 218 -26.17 -5.81 2.98
CA ASP A 218 -25.68 -5.90 1.61
C ASP A 218 -24.59 -4.86 1.32
N ARG A 219 -23.51 -5.31 0.68
CA ARG A 219 -22.44 -4.49 0.14
C ARG A 219 -22.40 -4.62 -1.36
N CYS A 220 -22.14 -3.51 -2.01
CA CYS A 220 -22.02 -3.49 -3.46
C CYS A 220 -20.56 -3.68 -3.88
N ILE A 221 -20.39 -4.50 -4.90
CA ILE A 221 -19.19 -4.62 -5.72
C ILE A 221 -19.61 -4.14 -7.11
N PHE A 222 -18.77 -3.45 -7.80
CA PHE A 222 -19.02 -3.11 -9.20
C PHE A 222 -17.77 -3.37 -10.04
N GLU A 223 -17.97 -3.57 -11.33
CA GLU A 223 -16.92 -3.74 -12.32
C GLU A 223 -17.07 -2.71 -13.44
N GLY A 224 -15.96 -2.29 -14.00
CA GLY A 224 -15.95 -1.29 -15.06
C GLY A 224 -14.53 -0.94 -15.49
N ASP A 225 -14.40 0.09 -16.30
CA ASP A 225 -13.13 0.57 -16.79
C ASP A 225 -12.57 1.67 -15.87
N LEU A 226 -11.32 1.51 -15.48
CA LEU A 226 -10.58 2.58 -14.81
C LEU A 226 -10.16 3.62 -15.85
N LEU A 227 -10.62 4.86 -15.68
CA LEU A 227 -10.37 5.94 -16.61
C LEU A 227 -9.14 6.76 -16.20
N GLU A 228 -8.03 6.60 -16.89
CA GLU A 228 -6.78 7.31 -16.61
C GLU A 228 -6.81 8.80 -17.02
N ASN A 229 -7.66 9.17 -17.99
CA ASN A 229 -7.77 10.52 -18.53
C ASN A 229 -9.15 11.15 -18.29
N SER A 230 -9.81 10.81 -17.17
CA SER A 230 -11.11 11.40 -16.83
C SER A 230 -10.96 12.89 -16.42
N PRO A 231 -11.89 13.79 -16.84
CA PRO A 231 -11.90 15.19 -16.39
C PRO A 231 -12.15 15.32 -14.89
N TYR A 232 -12.65 14.27 -14.24
CA TYR A 232 -12.88 14.23 -12.81
C TYR A 232 -11.65 13.83 -12.00
N LEU A 233 -10.62 13.27 -12.65
CA LEU A 233 -9.41 12.82 -11.94
C LEU A 233 -8.65 14.02 -11.37
N ASN A 234 -8.05 13.84 -10.18
CA ASN A 234 -7.29 14.86 -9.45
C ASN A 234 -8.08 16.16 -9.13
N LYS A 235 -9.40 16.08 -9.02
CA LYS A 235 -10.24 17.21 -8.57
C LYS A 235 -10.48 17.16 -7.06
N ASP A 236 -10.52 18.32 -6.43
CA ASP A 236 -10.88 18.51 -5.02
C ASP A 236 -12.39 18.36 -4.82
N VAL A 237 -12.79 17.60 -3.81
CA VAL A 237 -14.20 17.32 -3.51
C VAL A 237 -14.69 17.99 -2.22
N SER A 238 -14.02 19.04 -1.75
CA SER A 238 -14.38 19.72 -0.49
C SER A 238 -15.80 20.29 -0.49
N LYS A 239 -16.35 20.62 -1.66
CA LYS A 239 -17.77 21.00 -1.84
C LYS A 239 -18.76 19.86 -1.56
N TYR A 240 -18.31 18.62 -1.55
CA TYR A 240 -19.14 17.41 -1.42
C TYR A 240 -18.71 16.55 -0.21
N PRO A 241 -18.78 17.10 1.01
CA PRO A 241 -18.29 16.41 2.19
C PRO A 241 -19.05 15.09 2.41
N PHE A 242 -18.33 14.07 2.85
CA PHE A 242 -18.95 12.86 3.37
C PHE A 242 -19.59 13.18 4.73
N GLY A 243 -20.81 12.69 4.95
CA GLY A 243 -21.47 12.80 6.27
C GLY A 243 -20.65 12.10 7.36
N SER A 244 -20.93 12.40 8.62
CA SER A 244 -20.23 11.78 9.76
C SER A 244 -20.26 10.26 9.67
N GLY A 245 -19.10 9.63 9.54
CA GLY A 245 -18.94 8.19 9.32
C GLY A 245 -19.36 7.69 7.92
N GLY A 246 -19.78 8.57 7.02
CA GLY A 246 -20.23 8.22 5.67
C GLY A 246 -19.08 7.68 4.82
N ALA A 247 -19.31 6.55 4.15
CA ALA A 247 -18.35 5.94 3.25
C ALA A 247 -18.64 6.24 1.77
N VAL A 248 -19.86 6.72 1.48
CA VAL A 248 -20.33 7.03 0.11
C VAL A 248 -21.07 8.36 0.09
N ARG A 249 -21.00 9.07 -1.05
CA ARG A 249 -21.73 10.32 -1.31
C ARG A 249 -22.24 10.32 -2.74
N TYR A 250 -23.57 10.56 -2.90
CA TYR A 250 -24.19 10.77 -4.20
C TYR A 250 -24.16 12.27 -4.51
N VAL A 251 -23.74 12.62 -5.72
CA VAL A 251 -23.66 13.99 -6.20
C VAL A 251 -24.35 14.08 -7.55
N LYS A 252 -25.18 15.12 -7.74
CA LYS A 252 -25.82 15.46 -9.02
C LYS A 252 -25.31 16.83 -9.44
N GLY A 253 -25.10 17.00 -10.73
CA GLY A 253 -24.78 18.27 -11.33
C GLY A 253 -26.00 19.17 -11.45
#